data_e38f7a84f7910f2ea458acaf45f1d4bf
#
_entry.id   e38f7a84f7910f2ea458acaf45f1d4bf
#
_cell.length_a   1.000
_cell.length_b   1.000
_cell.length_c   1.000
_cell.angle_alpha   90.00
_cell.angle_beta   90.00
_cell.angle_gamma   90.00
#
_symmetry.space_group_name_H-M   'P 1'
#
loop_
_entity.id
_entity.type
_entity.pdbx_description
1 polymer ?
#
loop_
_entity_poly.entity_id
_entity_poly.type
_entity_poly.pdbx_seq_one_letter_code
_entity_poly.pdbx_strand_id
1 'polypeptide(L)'
;HLLDLRNHGRSFWDDDFDFDSMAEDIKDYVKSKNISKADFIGHSMGGNLAFYISNKVPDIINKIVIVDIAPKKYENVHESILLGLKSIDFNLISSRKEVNDKLSFHISDERVRQFLLKSVYWESESKLGFRFNLDVLYEFSKNGISNEFKSSIGFNGPSLFLHGELSNYVNKKDYELINYHYNNASIIEVPDS
;
A
#
# COMPACT_ATOMS: atom_id res chain seq x y z
N HIS A 1 -2.65 9.49 -13.69
CA HIS A 1 -2.77 10.03 -12.34
C HIS A 1 -1.99 9.15 -11.37
N LEU A 2 -1.05 9.75 -10.63
CA LEU A 2 -0.35 9.12 -9.50
C LEU A 2 -0.85 9.81 -8.24
N LEU A 3 -1.45 9.01 -7.34
CA LEU A 3 -2.06 9.55 -6.14
C LEU A 3 -1.24 9.20 -4.91
N ASP A 4 -0.91 10.20 -4.11
CA ASP A 4 -0.52 9.99 -2.73
C ASP A 4 -1.81 9.77 -1.93
N LEU A 5 -1.95 8.65 -1.24
CA LEU A 5 -3.09 8.40 -0.35
C LEU A 5 -3.03 9.35 0.86
N ARG A 6 -4.17 9.54 1.57
CA ARG A 6 -4.15 10.26 2.85
C ARG A 6 -3.00 9.74 3.72
N ASN A 7 -2.42 10.59 4.53
CA ASN A 7 -1.25 10.29 5.38
C ASN A 7 0.04 9.93 4.63
N HIS A 8 0.10 10.11 3.31
CA HIS A 8 1.30 9.86 2.50
C HIS A 8 1.63 11.04 1.59
N GLY A 9 2.92 11.17 1.28
CA GLY A 9 3.43 12.08 0.26
C GLY A 9 3.06 13.54 0.51
N ARG A 10 2.29 14.11 -0.41
CA ARG A 10 1.80 15.49 -0.37
C ARG A 10 0.31 15.59 -0.05
N SER A 11 -0.35 14.46 0.18
CA SER A 11 -1.74 14.45 0.58
C SER A 11 -1.89 14.87 2.05
N PHE A 12 -3.10 15.23 2.42
CA PHE A 12 -3.43 15.66 3.78
C PHE A 12 -3.23 14.53 4.79
N TRP A 13 -3.01 14.92 6.03
CA TRP A 13 -2.94 14.02 7.17
C TRP A 13 -4.26 14.05 7.91
N ASP A 14 -4.70 12.87 8.36
CA ASP A 14 -5.96 12.65 9.05
C ASP A 14 -5.82 11.48 10.01
N ASP A 15 -6.48 11.54 11.15
CA ASP A 15 -6.47 10.44 12.13
C ASP A 15 -7.34 9.27 11.64
N ASP A 16 -8.37 9.55 10.82
CA ASP A 16 -9.17 8.51 10.17
C ASP A 16 -8.35 7.88 9.03
N PHE A 17 -7.87 6.67 9.29
CA PHE A 17 -7.06 5.92 8.32
C PHE A 17 -7.52 4.47 8.24
N ASP A 18 -8.45 4.22 7.35
CA ASP A 18 -9.00 2.92 7.02
C ASP A 18 -9.34 2.83 5.51
N PHE A 19 -9.73 1.65 5.06
CA PHE A 19 -10.07 1.47 3.64
C PHE A 19 -11.36 2.16 3.23
N ASP A 20 -12.31 2.36 4.14
CA ASP A 20 -13.55 3.12 3.86
C ASP A 20 -13.21 4.58 3.53
N SER A 21 -12.46 5.23 4.40
CA SER A 21 -12.04 6.62 4.25
C SER A 21 -11.17 6.83 3.00
N MET A 22 -10.22 5.93 2.76
CA MET A 22 -9.37 5.99 1.56
C MET A 22 -10.18 5.76 0.27
N ALA A 23 -11.18 4.88 0.28
CA ALA A 23 -12.04 4.64 -0.88
C ALA A 23 -12.92 5.85 -1.21
N GLU A 24 -13.44 6.55 -0.19
CA GLU A 24 -14.18 7.81 -0.41
C GLU A 24 -13.26 8.90 -0.98
N ASP A 25 -12.02 9.03 -0.52
CA ASP A 25 -11.04 9.96 -1.13
C ASP A 25 -10.86 9.70 -2.63
N ILE A 26 -10.70 8.42 -3.01
CA ILE A 26 -10.52 8.03 -4.41
C ILE A 26 -11.79 8.33 -5.22
N LYS A 27 -12.94 8.04 -4.68
CA LYS A 27 -14.24 8.32 -5.32
C LYS A 27 -14.44 9.83 -5.54
N ASP A 28 -14.15 10.64 -4.52
CA ASP A 28 -14.23 12.09 -4.62
C ASP A 28 -13.20 12.65 -5.63
N TYR A 29 -12.00 12.10 -5.64
CA TYR A 29 -10.97 12.44 -6.63
C TYR A 29 -11.47 12.17 -8.06
N VAL A 30 -11.93 10.95 -8.34
CA VAL A 30 -12.44 10.53 -9.64
C VAL A 30 -13.57 11.47 -10.09
N LYS A 31 -14.51 11.76 -9.18
CA LYS A 31 -15.61 12.70 -9.41
C LYS A 31 -15.11 14.13 -9.70
N SER A 32 -14.14 14.61 -8.92
CA SER A 32 -13.57 15.97 -9.10
C SER A 32 -12.86 16.16 -10.45
N LYS A 33 -12.41 15.06 -11.07
CA LYS A 33 -11.78 15.06 -12.39
C LYS A 33 -12.77 14.79 -13.52
N ASN A 34 -14.08 14.67 -13.23
CA ASN A 34 -15.10 14.29 -14.19
C ASN A 34 -14.80 12.97 -14.91
N ILE A 35 -14.17 12.03 -14.21
CA ILE A 35 -13.85 10.70 -14.73
C ILE A 35 -15.04 9.79 -14.40
N SER A 36 -15.62 9.14 -15.41
CA SER A 36 -16.71 8.18 -15.19
C SER A 36 -16.19 6.82 -14.77
N LYS A 37 -15.12 6.34 -15.43
CA LYS A 37 -14.42 5.09 -15.13
C LYS A 37 -12.93 5.25 -15.38
N ALA A 38 -12.10 4.53 -14.59
CA ALA A 38 -10.66 4.51 -14.74
C ALA A 38 -10.10 3.08 -14.65
N ASP A 39 -8.91 2.88 -15.22
CA ASP A 39 -8.09 1.71 -14.92
C ASP A 39 -7.34 1.98 -13.63
N PHE A 40 -7.38 1.03 -12.70
CA PHE A 40 -6.74 1.13 -11.39
C PHE A 40 -5.50 0.25 -11.35
N ILE A 41 -4.40 0.79 -10.86
CA ILE A 41 -3.17 0.03 -10.59
C ILE A 41 -2.82 0.23 -9.12
N GLY A 42 -2.74 -0.85 -8.36
CA GLY A 42 -2.39 -0.82 -6.94
C GLY A 42 -1.30 -1.82 -6.60
N HIS A 43 -0.28 -1.35 -5.88
CA HIS A 43 0.79 -2.19 -5.34
C HIS A 43 0.68 -2.28 -3.83
N SER A 44 0.81 -3.48 -3.27
CA SER A 44 0.80 -3.73 -1.82
C SER A 44 -0.45 -3.10 -1.15
N MET A 45 -0.29 -2.12 -0.26
CA MET A 45 -1.41 -1.41 0.38
C MET A 45 -2.35 -0.76 -0.66
N GLY A 46 -1.82 -0.20 -1.74
CA GLY A 46 -2.61 0.32 -2.85
C GLY A 46 -3.40 -0.78 -3.58
N GLY A 47 -2.87 -2.01 -3.64
CA GLY A 47 -3.59 -3.18 -4.13
C GLY A 47 -4.73 -3.58 -3.21
N ASN A 48 -4.51 -3.57 -1.90
CA ASN A 48 -5.55 -3.79 -0.90
C ASN A 48 -6.68 -2.75 -1.01
N LEU A 49 -6.33 -1.48 -1.20
CA LEU A 49 -7.31 -0.43 -1.45
C LEU A 49 -8.07 -0.66 -2.76
N ALA A 50 -7.38 -1.08 -3.82
CA ALA A 50 -8.03 -1.39 -5.09
C ALA A 50 -9.00 -2.58 -4.96
N PHE A 51 -8.67 -3.62 -4.17
CA PHE A 51 -9.62 -4.66 -3.80
C PHE A 51 -10.85 -4.08 -3.09
N TYR A 52 -10.61 -3.21 -2.12
CA TYR A 52 -11.69 -2.61 -1.34
C TYR A 52 -12.64 -1.81 -2.23
N ILE A 53 -12.10 -0.93 -3.09
CA ILE A 53 -12.87 -0.13 -4.05
C ILE A 53 -13.63 -1.03 -5.02
N SER A 54 -13.01 -2.12 -5.49
CA SER A 54 -13.66 -3.04 -6.44
C SER A 54 -14.90 -3.75 -5.88
N ASN A 55 -15.00 -3.84 -4.56
CA ASN A 55 -16.16 -4.40 -3.87
C ASN A 55 -17.20 -3.34 -3.48
N LYS A 56 -16.75 -2.14 -3.14
CA LYS A 56 -17.63 -1.08 -2.62
C LYS A 56 -18.18 -0.17 -3.71
N VAL A 57 -17.36 0.15 -4.72
CA VAL A 57 -17.67 1.13 -5.76
C VAL A 57 -17.21 0.64 -7.15
N PRO A 58 -17.60 -0.57 -7.58
CA PRO A 58 -17.12 -1.18 -8.82
C PRO A 58 -17.42 -0.34 -10.07
N ASP A 59 -18.43 0.52 -10.01
CA ASP A 59 -18.89 1.31 -11.15
C ASP A 59 -17.86 2.33 -11.66
N ILE A 60 -16.89 2.73 -10.82
CA ILE A 60 -15.82 3.65 -11.24
C ILE A 60 -14.62 2.93 -11.86
N ILE A 61 -14.61 1.59 -11.84
CA ILE A 61 -13.48 0.78 -12.33
C ILE A 61 -13.78 0.27 -13.73
N ASN A 62 -12.83 0.47 -14.65
CA ASN A 62 -12.83 -0.15 -15.98
C ASN A 62 -12.00 -1.45 -15.96
N LYS A 63 -10.76 -1.38 -15.49
CA LYS A 63 -9.84 -2.52 -15.32
C LYS A 63 -9.04 -2.36 -14.03
N ILE A 64 -8.53 -3.47 -13.51
CA ILE A 64 -7.71 -3.46 -12.31
C ILE A 64 -6.40 -4.22 -12.53
N VAL A 65 -5.30 -3.64 -12.08
CA VAL A 65 -3.99 -4.29 -12.01
C VAL A 65 -3.53 -4.28 -10.55
N ILE A 66 -3.32 -5.45 -10.02
CA ILE A 66 -2.88 -5.66 -8.65
C ILE A 66 -1.46 -6.19 -8.66
N VAL A 67 -0.58 -5.53 -7.92
CA VAL A 67 0.85 -5.87 -7.90
C VAL A 67 1.25 -6.34 -6.51
N ASP A 68 1.72 -7.56 -6.47
CA ASP A 68 2.39 -8.24 -5.34
C ASP A 68 1.56 -8.29 -4.04
N ILE A 69 0.25 -8.52 -4.17
CA ILE A 69 -0.67 -8.72 -3.07
C ILE A 69 -1.84 -9.60 -3.52
N ALA A 70 -2.42 -10.40 -2.61
CA ALA A 70 -3.59 -11.23 -2.85
C ALA A 70 -4.76 -10.83 -1.93
N PRO A 71 -6.01 -11.17 -2.25
CA PRO A 71 -7.19 -10.82 -1.44
C PRO A 71 -7.31 -11.74 -0.21
N LYS A 72 -6.29 -11.72 0.66
CA LYS A 72 -6.22 -12.49 1.92
C LYS A 72 -5.86 -11.59 3.08
N LYS A 73 -5.95 -12.12 4.30
CA LYS A 73 -5.43 -11.45 5.49
C LYS A 73 -3.90 -11.55 5.51
N TYR A 74 -3.26 -10.43 5.80
CA TYR A 74 -1.83 -10.33 6.10
C TYR A 74 -1.67 -9.97 7.56
N GLU A 75 -0.97 -10.79 8.31
CA GLU A 75 -0.57 -10.46 9.68
C GLU A 75 0.43 -9.29 9.65
N ASN A 76 0.71 -8.73 10.81
CA ASN A 76 1.59 -7.56 10.92
C ASN A 76 3.06 -7.88 10.57
N VAL A 77 3.32 -8.10 9.28
CA VAL A 77 4.67 -8.41 8.75
C VAL A 77 5.61 -7.20 8.73
N HIS A 78 5.09 -6.01 9.05
CA HIS A 78 5.86 -4.76 8.99
C HIS A 78 6.19 -4.18 10.39
N GLU A 79 5.92 -4.91 11.46
CA GLU A 79 6.14 -4.39 12.82
C GLU A 79 7.58 -3.94 13.07
N SER A 80 8.56 -4.76 12.68
CA SER A 80 9.98 -4.40 12.84
C SER A 80 10.36 -3.14 12.03
N ILE A 81 9.79 -2.97 10.84
CA ILE A 81 9.99 -1.78 10.01
C ILE A 81 9.42 -0.55 10.70
N LEU A 82 8.19 -0.63 11.20
CA LEU A 82 7.52 0.48 11.86
C LEU A 82 8.20 0.86 13.17
N LEU A 83 8.64 -0.12 13.96
CA LEU A 83 9.45 0.12 15.16
C LEU A 83 10.78 0.78 14.82
N GLY A 84 11.45 0.33 13.74
CA GLY A 84 12.66 0.96 13.23
C GLY A 84 12.42 2.42 12.85
N LEU A 85 11.34 2.72 12.14
CA LEU A 85 10.97 4.08 11.78
C LEU A 85 10.66 4.93 13.03
N LYS A 86 9.94 4.39 14.01
CA LYS A 86 9.63 5.08 15.28
C LYS A 86 10.87 5.35 16.16
N SER A 87 11.96 4.62 15.95
CA SER A 87 13.23 4.86 16.65
C SER A 87 14.01 6.09 16.13
N ILE A 88 13.56 6.69 15.03
CA ILE A 88 14.21 7.85 14.42
C ILE A 88 13.75 9.13 15.12
N ASP A 89 14.69 9.79 15.80
CA ASP A 89 14.48 11.14 16.34
C ASP A 89 15.15 12.18 15.43
N PHE A 90 14.35 12.85 14.63
CA PHE A 90 14.83 13.90 13.73
C PHE A 90 15.35 15.18 14.43
N ASN A 91 15.25 15.30 15.75
CA ASN A 91 15.94 16.35 16.47
C ASN A 91 17.43 16.02 16.70
N LEU A 92 17.80 14.74 16.58
CA LEU A 92 19.18 14.24 16.79
C LEU A 92 19.84 13.81 15.48
N ILE A 93 19.11 13.76 14.38
CA ILE A 93 19.56 13.26 13.08
C ILE A 93 19.49 14.35 12.04
N SER A 94 20.60 14.59 11.36
CA SER A 94 20.76 15.67 10.37
C SER A 94 20.99 15.19 8.94
N SER A 95 21.06 13.88 8.71
CA SER A 95 21.33 13.35 7.37
C SER A 95 20.57 12.04 7.09
N ARG A 96 20.28 11.80 5.79
CA ARG A 96 19.71 10.52 5.35
C ARG A 96 20.63 9.34 5.65
N LYS A 97 21.93 9.56 5.72
CA LYS A 97 22.91 8.53 6.09
C LYS A 97 22.67 8.08 7.52
N GLU A 98 22.55 9.03 8.46
CA GLU A 98 22.26 8.71 9.87
C GLU A 98 20.92 7.99 10.03
N VAL A 99 19.89 8.38 9.24
CA VAL A 99 18.61 7.62 9.19
C VAL A 99 18.87 6.19 8.75
N ASN A 100 19.63 5.96 7.66
CA ASN A 100 19.97 4.62 7.18
C ASN A 100 20.71 3.80 8.24
N ASP A 101 21.69 4.41 8.90
CA ASP A 101 22.50 3.75 9.94
C ASP A 101 21.62 3.33 11.12
N LYS A 102 20.66 4.18 11.54
CA LYS A 102 19.69 3.84 12.58
C LYS A 102 18.74 2.71 12.14
N LEU A 103 18.19 2.78 10.92
CA LEU A 103 17.31 1.77 10.39
C LEU A 103 18.00 0.40 10.25
N SER A 104 19.32 0.36 10.04
CA SER A 104 20.05 -0.89 9.88
C SER A 104 20.01 -1.79 11.12
N PHE A 105 19.79 -1.26 12.30
CA PHE A 105 19.61 -2.03 13.53
C PHE A 105 18.28 -2.80 13.58
N HIS A 106 17.28 -2.38 12.81
CA HIS A 106 15.95 -2.98 12.78
C HIS A 106 15.64 -3.71 11.47
N ILE A 107 16.25 -3.25 10.38
CA ILE A 107 15.96 -3.70 9.00
C ILE A 107 17.26 -4.14 8.35
N SER A 108 17.47 -5.44 8.22
CA SER A 108 18.70 -5.99 7.61
C SER A 108 18.77 -5.81 6.10
N ASP A 109 17.62 -5.88 5.39
CA ASP A 109 17.58 -5.73 3.94
C ASP A 109 17.84 -4.27 3.53
N GLU A 110 18.95 -4.05 2.82
CA GLU A 110 19.34 -2.73 2.34
C GLU A 110 18.34 -2.16 1.32
N ARG A 111 17.74 -2.99 0.47
CA ARG A 111 16.77 -2.55 -0.54
C ARG A 111 15.54 -1.95 0.14
N VAL A 112 15.08 -2.57 1.22
CA VAL A 112 13.97 -2.05 2.04
C VAL A 112 14.36 -0.71 2.66
N ARG A 113 15.55 -0.61 3.25
CA ARG A 113 16.01 0.69 3.82
C ARG A 113 16.10 1.79 2.77
N GLN A 114 16.68 1.48 1.59
CA GLN A 114 16.77 2.46 0.49
C GLN A 114 15.39 2.90 -0.02
N PHE A 115 14.41 1.98 -0.04
CA PHE A 115 13.03 2.33 -0.35
C PHE A 115 12.44 3.30 0.70
N LEU A 116 12.59 3.00 1.98
CA LEU A 116 12.09 3.85 3.08
C LEU A 116 12.75 5.24 3.08
N LEU A 117 14.04 5.31 2.78
CA LEU A 117 14.78 6.58 2.70
C LEU A 117 14.25 7.53 1.62
N LYS A 118 13.53 7.04 0.59
CA LYS A 118 12.86 7.91 -0.39
C LYS A 118 11.78 8.77 0.25
N SER A 119 11.22 8.34 1.36
CA SER A 119 10.20 9.08 2.11
C SER A 119 10.79 10.08 3.12
N VAL A 120 12.11 10.09 3.32
CA VAL A 120 12.79 11.10 4.16
C VAL A 120 12.95 12.36 3.35
N TYR A 121 12.53 13.50 3.88
CA TYR A 121 12.62 14.81 3.23
C TYR A 121 13.03 15.90 4.21
N TRP A 122 13.43 17.04 3.68
CA TRP A 122 13.64 18.24 4.47
C TRP A 122 12.28 18.91 4.74
N GLU A 123 11.83 18.85 5.99
CA GLU A 123 10.63 19.54 6.46
C GLU A 123 10.87 21.05 6.57
N SER A 124 12.10 21.42 6.95
CA SER A 124 12.61 22.77 6.96
C SER A 124 14.10 22.78 6.53
N GLU A 125 14.76 23.95 6.52
CA GLU A 125 16.18 24.06 6.17
C GLU A 125 17.11 23.20 7.05
N SER A 126 16.69 22.89 8.26
CA SER A 126 17.52 22.18 9.26
C SER A 126 16.89 20.91 9.82
N LYS A 127 15.66 20.55 9.45
CA LYS A 127 14.94 19.42 10.02
C LYS A 127 14.48 18.45 8.96
N LEU A 128 14.85 17.19 9.11
CA LEU A 128 14.32 16.08 8.34
C LEU A 128 12.98 15.59 8.93
N GLY A 129 12.18 14.93 8.10
CA GLY A 129 10.96 14.28 8.48
C GLY A 129 10.57 13.16 7.52
N PHE A 130 9.54 12.42 7.84
CA PHE A 130 8.94 11.45 6.92
C PHE A 130 7.78 12.08 6.14
N ARG A 131 7.67 11.72 4.84
CA ARG A 131 6.52 12.07 4.00
C ARG A 131 5.32 11.13 4.22
N PHE A 132 5.13 10.68 5.45
CA PHE A 132 3.96 9.91 5.85
C PHE A 132 3.71 10.09 7.35
N ASN A 133 2.46 9.95 7.76
CA ASN A 133 2.05 10.03 9.16
C ASN A 133 2.33 8.70 9.85
N LEU A 134 3.54 8.58 10.43
CA LEU A 134 4.01 7.33 11.01
C LEU A 134 3.12 6.81 12.14
N ASP A 135 2.59 7.71 12.98
CA ASP A 135 1.79 7.30 14.13
C ASP A 135 0.48 6.65 13.68
N VAL A 136 -0.21 7.25 12.74
CA VAL A 136 -1.45 6.71 12.16
C VAL A 136 -1.19 5.38 11.43
N LEU A 137 -0.10 5.29 10.65
CA LEU A 137 0.27 4.04 9.98
C LEU A 137 0.62 2.92 10.96
N TYR A 138 1.28 3.26 12.05
CA TYR A 138 1.60 2.31 13.11
C TYR A 138 0.34 1.77 13.79
N GLU A 139 -0.60 2.64 14.16
CA GLU A 139 -1.87 2.21 14.74
C GLU A 139 -2.69 1.34 13.77
N PHE A 140 -2.78 1.74 12.50
CA PHE A 140 -3.45 0.96 11.46
C PHE A 140 -2.85 -0.45 11.31
N SER A 141 -1.53 -0.56 11.38
CA SER A 141 -0.83 -1.83 11.18
C SER A 141 -1.07 -2.86 12.30
N LYS A 142 -1.38 -2.41 13.54
CA LYS A 142 -1.56 -3.30 14.70
C LYS A 142 -2.66 -4.34 14.50
N ASN A 143 -3.69 -4.00 13.76
CA ASN A 143 -4.82 -4.90 13.50
C ASN A 143 -4.56 -5.86 12.33
N GLY A 144 -3.40 -5.75 11.67
CA GLY A 144 -3.13 -6.41 10.41
C GLY A 144 -3.98 -5.82 9.27
N ILE A 145 -3.60 -6.10 8.04
CA ILE A 145 -4.39 -5.71 6.88
C ILE A 145 -5.29 -6.90 6.55
N SER A 146 -6.58 -6.77 6.85
CA SER A 146 -7.59 -7.78 6.50
C SER A 146 -8.37 -7.32 5.28
N ASN A 147 -8.27 -8.11 4.22
CA ASN A 147 -9.17 -8.04 3.07
C ASN A 147 -10.17 -9.19 3.11
N GLU A 148 -10.71 -9.49 4.29
CA GLU A 148 -11.80 -10.44 4.38
C GLU A 148 -13.03 -9.85 3.67
N PHE A 149 -13.18 -10.24 2.41
CA PHE A 149 -14.37 -9.92 1.65
C PHE A 149 -15.57 -10.67 2.26
N LYS A 150 -16.49 -9.92 2.84
CA LYS A 150 -17.75 -10.47 3.35
C LYS A 150 -18.70 -10.92 2.23
N SER A 151 -18.37 -10.62 0.97
CA SER A 151 -19.15 -11.02 -0.19
C SER A 151 -18.34 -11.92 -1.13
N SER A 152 -19.00 -12.92 -1.67
CA SER A 152 -18.43 -13.89 -2.61
C SER A 152 -18.24 -13.35 -4.04
N ILE A 153 -18.54 -12.09 -4.30
CA ILE A 153 -18.49 -11.52 -5.64
C ILE A 153 -17.50 -10.35 -5.63
N GLY A 154 -16.34 -10.59 -6.17
CA GLY A 154 -15.38 -9.55 -6.49
C GLY A 154 -15.73 -8.80 -7.78
N PHE A 155 -14.79 -8.03 -8.29
CA PHE A 155 -14.93 -7.30 -9.53
C PHE A 155 -14.97 -8.27 -10.73
N ASN A 156 -16.00 -8.15 -11.58
CA ASN A 156 -16.19 -9.00 -12.76
C ASN A 156 -15.51 -8.48 -14.03
N GLY A 157 -14.88 -7.31 -13.98
CA GLY A 157 -14.15 -6.74 -15.10
C GLY A 157 -12.76 -7.34 -15.29
N PRO A 158 -12.04 -6.94 -16.35
CA PRO A 158 -10.68 -7.41 -16.61
C PRO A 158 -9.74 -7.10 -15.44
N SER A 159 -9.08 -8.14 -14.93
CA SER A 159 -8.21 -8.07 -13.76
C SER A 159 -6.87 -8.72 -14.05
N LEU A 160 -5.78 -8.04 -13.73
CA LEU A 160 -4.42 -8.56 -13.87
C LEU A 160 -3.75 -8.58 -12.50
N PHE A 161 -3.24 -9.73 -12.11
CA PHE A 161 -2.44 -9.91 -10.91
C PHE A 161 -0.99 -10.18 -11.32
N LEU A 162 -0.08 -9.34 -10.84
CA LEU A 162 1.36 -9.49 -11.04
C LEU A 162 2.01 -9.77 -9.69
N HIS A 163 2.92 -10.72 -9.60
CA HIS A 163 3.73 -10.93 -8.42
C HIS A 163 5.13 -11.39 -8.79
N GLY A 164 6.10 -11.12 -7.93
CA GLY A 164 7.47 -11.58 -8.11
C GLY A 164 7.60 -13.07 -7.82
N GLU A 165 8.46 -13.76 -8.56
CA GLU A 165 8.80 -15.17 -8.31
C GLU A 165 9.42 -15.36 -6.91
N LEU A 166 10.19 -14.38 -6.45
CA LEU A 166 10.88 -14.40 -5.14
C LEU A 166 10.06 -13.74 -4.04
N SER A 167 8.86 -13.25 -4.35
CA SER A 167 7.98 -12.63 -3.38
C SER A 167 7.32 -13.66 -2.47
N ASN A 168 7.21 -13.33 -1.18
CA ASN A 168 6.45 -14.12 -0.21
C ASN A 168 5.01 -13.62 -0.02
N TYR A 169 4.59 -12.55 -0.70
CA TYR A 169 3.26 -11.98 -0.55
C TYR A 169 2.19 -12.76 -1.31
N VAL A 170 2.52 -13.23 -2.50
CA VAL A 170 1.62 -14.05 -3.32
C VAL A 170 2.30 -15.37 -3.67
N ASN A 171 1.60 -16.46 -3.54
CA ASN A 171 2.08 -17.78 -3.92
C ASN A 171 1.00 -18.57 -4.68
N LYS A 172 1.36 -19.70 -5.27
CA LYS A 172 0.45 -20.51 -6.12
C LYS A 172 -0.83 -20.97 -5.42
N LYS A 173 -0.81 -21.08 -4.08
CA LYS A 173 -2.03 -21.43 -3.31
C LYS A 173 -3.04 -20.27 -3.28
N ASP A 174 -2.57 -19.05 -3.45
CA ASP A 174 -3.44 -17.86 -3.47
C ASP A 174 -4.19 -17.72 -4.81
N TYR A 175 -3.79 -18.45 -5.87
CA TYR A 175 -4.41 -18.36 -7.20
C TYR A 175 -5.89 -18.80 -7.18
N GLU A 176 -6.22 -19.82 -6.40
CA GLU A 176 -7.62 -20.26 -6.25
C GLU A 176 -8.46 -19.15 -5.61
N LEU A 177 -7.93 -18.48 -4.59
CA LEU A 177 -8.60 -17.37 -3.92
C LEU A 177 -8.75 -16.16 -4.85
N ILE A 178 -7.71 -15.82 -5.62
CA ILE A 178 -7.77 -14.76 -6.62
C ILE A 178 -8.87 -15.07 -7.65
N ASN A 179 -8.88 -16.26 -8.23
CA ASN A 179 -9.87 -16.67 -9.23
C ASN A 179 -11.29 -16.76 -8.66
N TYR A 180 -11.44 -17.08 -7.37
CA TYR A 180 -12.73 -17.08 -6.69
C TYR A 180 -13.35 -15.67 -6.62
N HIS A 181 -12.53 -14.66 -6.34
CA HIS A 181 -13.00 -13.27 -6.21
C HIS A 181 -13.00 -12.51 -7.55
N TYR A 182 -12.19 -12.90 -8.50
CA TYR A 182 -11.96 -12.21 -9.78
C TYR A 182 -12.04 -13.19 -10.94
N ASN A 183 -13.27 -13.51 -11.39
CA ASN A 183 -13.54 -14.52 -12.41
C ASN A 183 -12.83 -14.27 -13.76
N ASN A 184 -12.46 -13.02 -14.06
CA ASN A 184 -11.75 -12.60 -15.28
C ASN A 184 -10.29 -12.24 -14.97
N ALA A 185 -9.68 -12.86 -13.95
CA ALA A 185 -8.31 -12.59 -13.59
C ALA A 185 -7.31 -13.30 -14.51
N SER A 186 -6.27 -12.57 -14.89
CA SER A 186 -5.01 -13.15 -15.39
C SER A 186 -3.98 -13.01 -14.29
N ILE A 187 -3.20 -14.07 -14.00
CA ILE A 187 -2.15 -14.06 -12.98
C ILE A 187 -0.82 -14.28 -13.68
N ILE A 188 0.15 -13.40 -13.46
CA ILE A 188 1.48 -13.45 -14.07
C ILE A 188 2.53 -13.39 -12.97
N GLU A 189 3.38 -14.41 -12.93
CA GLU A 189 4.59 -14.45 -12.11
C GLU A 189 5.73 -13.81 -12.91
N VAL A 190 6.39 -12.81 -12.30
CA VAL A 190 7.52 -12.11 -12.92
C VAL A 190 8.82 -12.77 -12.44
N PRO A 191 9.62 -13.35 -13.37
CA PRO A 191 10.86 -14.02 -13.01
C PRO A 191 11.88 -13.08 -12.33
N ASP A 192 12.72 -13.65 -11.48
CA ASP A 192 13.86 -12.97 -10.83
C ASP A 192 13.48 -11.68 -10.04
N SER A 193 12.24 -11.55 -9.58
CA SER A 193 11.74 -10.33 -8.91
C SER A 193 11.07 -10.63 -7.57
#